data_c90e37253f2c49df64bc4f4244ad5495
#
_entry.id   c90e37253f2c49df64bc4f4244ad5495
#
_cell.length_a   1.000
_cell.length_b   1.000
_cell.length_c   1.000
_cell.angle_alpha   90.00
_cell.angle_beta   90.00
_cell.angle_gamma   90.00
#
_symmetry.space_group_name_H-M   'P 1'
#
loop_
_entity.id
_entity.type
_entity.pdbx_description
1 polymer ?
#
loop_
_entity_poly.entity_id
_entity_poly.type
_entity_poly.pdbx_seq_one_letter_code
_entity_poly.pdbx_strand_id
1 'polypeptide(L)'
;DEALSKRRDELFDVKIRGNLMFGPLKAVECDPTREHFMYNSWHYSAYERRLSDLGLCNYIPMIFRNLVPYYRHFLTVNVAMMCVTPMDKHGYFNLSCATGVAKGILDKADV
;
A
#
# COMPACT_ATOMS: atom_id res chain seq x y z
N ASP A 1 5.82 4.66 -6.11
CA ASP A 1 6.84 3.71 -5.67
C ASP A 1 8.26 4.22 -6.01
N GLU A 2 8.62 4.42 -7.28
CA GLU A 2 9.93 4.95 -7.68
C GLU A 2 10.22 6.36 -7.12
N ALA A 3 9.22 7.22 -7.05
CA ALA A 3 9.37 8.54 -6.45
C ALA A 3 9.71 8.45 -4.95
N LEU A 4 9.12 7.51 -4.23
CA LEU A 4 9.46 7.26 -2.83
C LEU A 4 10.90 6.76 -2.68
N SER A 5 11.32 5.81 -3.52
CA SER A 5 12.68 5.27 -3.44
C SER A 5 13.77 6.32 -3.68
N LYS A 6 13.51 7.29 -4.57
CA LYS A 6 14.42 8.42 -4.84
C LYS A 6 14.53 9.41 -3.68
N ARG A 7 13.55 9.41 -2.79
CA ARG A 7 13.48 10.29 -1.61
C ARG A 7 13.74 9.54 -0.31
N ARG A 8 14.34 8.35 -0.38
CA ARG A 8 14.58 7.50 0.78
C ARG A 8 15.19 8.27 1.95
N ASP A 9 16.28 8.99 1.69
CA ASP A 9 17.05 9.66 2.73
C ASP A 9 16.36 10.92 3.34
N GLU A 10 15.24 11.35 2.72
CA GLU A 10 14.39 12.43 3.22
C GLU A 10 13.20 11.94 4.06
N LEU A 11 12.89 10.64 3.98
CA LEU A 11 11.67 10.05 4.54
C LEU A 11 12.03 9.04 5.62
N PHE A 12 11.36 9.11 6.76
CA PHE A 12 11.56 8.21 7.89
C PHE A 12 10.22 7.67 8.41
N ASP A 13 10.24 6.44 8.89
CA ASP A 13 9.08 5.74 9.48
C ASP A 13 7.83 5.70 8.56
N VAL A 14 8.05 5.60 7.25
CA VAL A 14 6.95 5.51 6.28
C VAL A 14 6.37 4.11 6.27
N LYS A 15 5.10 3.99 6.63
CA LYS A 15 4.38 2.72 6.67
C LYS A 15 3.59 2.51 5.37
N ILE A 16 4.11 1.66 4.51
CA ILE A 16 3.47 1.28 3.25
C ILE A 16 2.56 0.07 3.50
N ARG A 17 1.34 0.13 3.00
CA ARG A 17 0.39 -0.98 3.08
C ARG A 17 -0.12 -1.34 1.71
N GLY A 18 -0.09 -2.63 1.40
CA GLY A 18 -0.55 -3.15 0.12
C GLY A 18 -1.04 -4.58 0.24
N ASN A 19 -1.34 -5.16 -0.90
CA ASN A 19 -1.67 -6.57 -1.04
C ASN A 19 -1.48 -6.99 -2.49
N LEU A 20 -1.15 -8.26 -2.71
CA LEU A 20 -1.03 -8.88 -4.02
C LEU A 20 -0.14 -8.07 -5.00
N MET A 21 1.01 -7.63 -4.55
CA MET A 21 1.96 -6.96 -5.44
C MET A 21 2.62 -7.95 -6.38
N PHE A 22 2.59 -7.67 -7.67
CA PHE A 22 3.09 -8.58 -8.70
C PHE A 22 4.45 -8.19 -9.27
N GLY A 23 4.99 -7.07 -8.86
CA GLY A 23 6.25 -6.56 -9.36
C GLY A 23 7.08 -5.86 -8.28
N PRO A 24 8.29 -5.43 -8.67
CA PRO A 24 9.24 -4.83 -7.74
C PRO A 24 8.64 -3.64 -6.98
N LEU A 25 8.87 -3.62 -5.68
CA LEU A 25 8.59 -2.48 -4.80
C LEU A 25 9.89 -1.75 -4.52
N LYS A 26 10.24 -0.80 -5.38
CA LYS A 26 11.52 -0.08 -5.31
C LYS A 26 11.75 0.61 -3.96
N ALA A 27 10.69 1.14 -3.36
CA ALA A 27 10.77 1.74 -2.04
C ALA A 27 11.19 0.73 -0.96
N VAL A 28 10.76 -0.54 -1.08
CA VAL A 28 11.13 -1.59 -0.12
C VAL A 28 12.53 -2.13 -0.43
N GLU A 29 12.83 -2.36 -1.70
CA GLU A 29 14.11 -2.94 -2.13
C GLU A 29 15.30 -1.99 -1.91
N CYS A 30 15.09 -0.68 -1.93
CA CYS A 30 16.13 0.31 -1.68
C CYS A 30 16.48 0.50 -0.19
N ASP A 31 15.71 -0.10 0.71
CA ASP A 31 15.87 0.05 2.17
C ASP A 31 15.92 -1.31 2.89
N PRO A 32 16.97 -2.12 2.67
CA PRO A 32 17.09 -3.45 3.25
C PRO A 32 17.22 -3.45 4.77
N THR A 33 17.60 -2.33 5.37
CA THR A 33 17.68 -2.15 6.83
C THR A 33 16.33 -1.79 7.45
N ARG A 34 15.35 -1.38 6.63
CA ARG A 34 14.00 -0.97 7.06
C ARG A 34 14.00 0.25 7.99
N GLU A 35 14.94 1.14 7.79
CA GLU A 35 15.04 2.37 8.58
C GLU A 35 14.08 3.46 8.11
N HIS A 36 13.75 3.43 6.81
CA HIS A 36 12.92 4.45 6.17
C HIS A 36 11.52 3.94 5.85
N PHE A 37 11.41 2.69 5.35
CA PHE A 37 10.16 2.13 4.85
C PHE A 37 9.81 0.81 5.55
N MET A 38 8.58 0.71 6.03
CA MET A 38 8.02 -0.52 6.56
C MET A 38 6.87 -1.00 5.68
N TYR A 39 7.04 -2.13 5.00
CA TYR A 39 6.00 -2.71 4.17
C TYR A 39 5.19 -3.76 4.90
N ASN A 40 3.87 -3.62 4.83
CA ASN A 40 2.90 -4.52 5.44
C ASN A 40 1.89 -5.00 4.40
N SER A 41 1.62 -6.30 4.37
CA SER A 41 0.65 -6.90 3.46
C SER A 41 -0.22 -7.93 4.18
N TRP A 42 -1.47 -8.03 3.79
CA TRP A 42 -2.41 -9.02 4.32
C TRP A 42 -2.76 -10.11 3.31
N HIS A 43 -2.23 -10.04 2.11
CA HIS A 43 -2.41 -11.07 1.09
C HIS A 43 -1.17 -11.16 0.21
N TYR A 44 -0.34 -12.17 0.45
CA TYR A 44 0.93 -12.31 -0.23
C TYR A 44 0.80 -12.89 -1.65
N SER A 45 1.36 -12.20 -2.60
CA SER A 45 1.78 -12.74 -3.89
C SER A 45 3.06 -13.58 -3.74
N ALA A 46 3.50 -14.20 -4.82
CA ALA A 46 4.80 -14.89 -4.85
C ALA A 46 5.98 -13.93 -4.62
N TYR A 47 5.86 -12.68 -5.08
CA TYR A 47 6.86 -11.66 -4.87
C TYR A 47 6.94 -11.24 -3.38
N GLU A 48 5.81 -10.99 -2.75
CA GLU A 48 5.75 -10.60 -1.34
C GLU A 48 6.23 -11.71 -0.39
N ARG A 49 6.03 -12.99 -0.75
CA ARG A 49 6.63 -14.11 0.01
C ARG A 49 8.15 -14.02 0.02
N ARG A 50 8.77 -13.76 -1.13
CA ARG A 50 10.22 -13.57 -1.20
C ARG A 50 10.70 -12.38 -0.38
N LEU A 51 9.98 -11.26 -0.41
CA LEU A 51 10.27 -10.13 0.47
C LEU A 51 10.14 -10.50 1.95
N SER A 52 9.16 -11.30 2.30
CA SER A 52 8.96 -11.79 3.67
C SER A 52 10.10 -12.71 4.12
N ASP A 53 10.57 -13.60 3.25
CA ASP A 53 11.71 -14.49 3.53
C ASP A 53 13.01 -13.69 3.76
N LEU A 54 13.13 -12.51 3.13
CA LEU A 54 14.22 -11.56 3.34
C LEU A 54 14.00 -10.62 4.54
N GLY A 55 12.88 -10.76 5.26
CA GLY A 55 12.54 -9.87 6.37
C GLY A 55 12.06 -8.48 5.96
N LEU A 56 11.74 -8.25 4.69
CA LEU A 56 11.39 -6.95 4.13
C LEU A 56 9.87 -6.69 4.07
N CYS A 57 9.05 -7.68 4.38
CA CYS A 57 7.60 -7.55 4.39
C CYS A 57 7.01 -8.18 5.64
N ASN A 58 6.12 -7.48 6.31
CA ASN A 58 5.37 -8.01 7.44
C ASN A 58 4.02 -8.55 6.96
N TYR A 59 3.68 -9.77 7.38
CA TYR A 59 2.35 -10.33 7.14
C TYR A 59 1.38 -9.93 8.24
N ILE A 60 0.22 -9.42 7.85
CA ILE A 60 -0.88 -9.11 8.77
C ILE A 60 -2.03 -10.06 8.46
N PRO A 61 -2.19 -11.16 9.22
CA PRO A 61 -3.27 -12.12 8.97
C PRO A 61 -4.63 -11.45 9.19
N MET A 62 -5.42 -11.37 8.11
CA MET A 62 -6.71 -10.71 8.16
C MET A 62 -7.66 -11.27 7.11
N ILE A 63 -8.92 -11.45 7.48
CA ILE A 63 -9.96 -11.79 6.51
C ILE A 63 -10.46 -10.53 5.80
N PHE A 64 -10.79 -10.64 4.54
CA PHE A 64 -11.12 -9.52 3.66
C PHE A 64 -12.20 -8.58 4.23
N ARG A 65 -13.27 -9.12 4.81
CA ARG A 65 -14.36 -8.31 5.38
C ARG A 65 -13.96 -7.41 6.55
N ASN A 66 -12.83 -7.70 7.20
CA ASN A 66 -12.34 -6.91 8.33
C ASN A 66 -11.41 -5.76 7.90
N LEU A 67 -10.99 -5.72 6.63
CA LEU A 67 -10.08 -4.68 6.14
C LEU A 67 -10.68 -3.28 6.24
N VAL A 68 -11.92 -3.09 5.80
CA VAL A 68 -12.54 -1.76 5.86
C VAL A 68 -12.70 -1.26 7.29
N PRO A 69 -13.25 -2.05 8.26
CA PRO A 69 -13.25 -1.66 9.66
C PRO A 69 -11.84 -1.39 10.22
N TYR A 70 -10.85 -2.18 9.82
CA TYR A 70 -9.48 -2.00 10.27
C TYR A 70 -8.90 -0.65 9.84
N TYR A 71 -9.08 -0.26 8.57
CA TYR A 71 -8.70 1.06 8.10
C TYR A 71 -9.45 2.18 8.82
N ARG A 72 -10.76 2.05 9.01
CA ARG A 72 -11.59 3.10 9.60
C ARG A 72 -11.28 3.36 11.07
N HIS A 73 -10.98 2.33 11.84
CA HIS A 73 -10.93 2.43 13.30
C HIS A 73 -9.52 2.35 13.88
N PHE A 74 -8.57 1.72 13.18
CA PHE A 74 -7.27 1.40 13.77
C PHE A 74 -6.08 1.99 13.02
N LEU A 75 -6.26 2.47 11.79
CA LEU A 75 -5.18 3.01 10.99
C LEU A 75 -5.31 4.50 10.75
N THR A 76 -4.18 5.18 10.74
CA THR A 76 -4.03 6.49 10.10
C THR A 76 -3.63 6.27 8.66
N VAL A 77 -4.28 6.97 7.73
CA VAL A 77 -3.98 6.94 6.31
C VAL A 77 -3.72 8.37 5.85
N ASN A 78 -2.47 8.72 5.68
CA ASN A 78 -2.12 10.07 5.22
C ASN A 78 -2.27 10.18 3.70
N VAL A 79 -1.84 9.14 2.97
CA VAL A 79 -1.89 9.14 1.50
C VAL A 79 -2.50 7.84 1.00
N ALA A 80 -3.48 7.94 0.09
CA ALA A 80 -4.01 6.80 -0.64
C ALA A 80 -3.62 6.88 -2.11
N MET A 81 -3.02 5.81 -2.63
CA MET A 81 -2.65 5.69 -4.04
C MET A 81 -3.48 4.58 -4.68
N MET A 82 -4.34 4.96 -5.62
CA MET A 82 -5.26 4.04 -6.28
C MET A 82 -5.07 4.06 -7.79
N CYS A 83 -5.17 2.88 -8.39
CA CYS A 83 -5.25 2.79 -9.84
C CYS A 83 -6.70 3.07 -10.27
N VAL A 84 -6.88 4.10 -11.08
CA VAL A 84 -8.19 4.56 -11.56
C VAL A 84 -8.17 4.79 -13.06
N THR A 85 -9.35 4.90 -13.68
CA THR A 85 -9.45 5.34 -15.08
C THR A 85 -9.03 6.81 -15.21
N PRO A 86 -8.71 7.28 -16.42
CA PRO A 86 -8.62 8.72 -16.66
C PRO A 86 -9.91 9.42 -16.20
N MET A 87 -9.77 10.66 -15.74
CA MET A 87 -10.90 11.48 -15.32
C MET A 87 -11.84 11.75 -16.50
N ASP A 88 -13.13 11.59 -16.27
CA ASP A 88 -14.13 11.88 -17.28
C ASP A 88 -14.41 13.39 -17.41
N LYS A 89 -15.25 13.78 -18.37
CA LYS A 89 -15.63 15.19 -18.63
C LYS A 89 -16.39 15.86 -17.48
N HIS A 90 -16.86 15.10 -16.51
CA HIS A 90 -17.59 15.58 -15.34
C HIS A 90 -16.72 15.63 -14.08
N GLY A 91 -15.43 15.24 -14.18
CA GLY A 91 -14.49 15.25 -13.06
C GLY A 91 -14.51 13.97 -12.22
N TYR A 92 -15.07 12.87 -12.71
CA TYR A 92 -15.14 11.60 -12.00
C TYR A 92 -14.08 10.61 -12.47
N PHE A 93 -13.57 9.83 -11.51
CA PHE A 93 -12.75 8.64 -11.75
C PHE A 93 -13.55 7.37 -11.50
N ASN A 94 -13.21 6.31 -12.22
CA ASN A 94 -13.75 4.98 -11.98
C ASN A 94 -12.65 4.08 -11.38
N LEU A 95 -12.98 3.33 -10.33
CA LEU A 95 -12.05 2.40 -9.67
C LEU A 95 -11.74 1.15 -10.52
N SER A 96 -12.23 1.11 -11.75
CA SER A 96 -11.99 0.01 -12.69
C SER A 96 -12.50 -1.35 -12.15
N CYS A 97 -11.75 -2.43 -12.38
CA CYS A 97 -12.18 -3.80 -12.06
C CYS A 97 -11.84 -4.26 -10.65
N ALA A 98 -11.08 -3.49 -9.89
CA ALA A 98 -10.57 -3.91 -8.57
C ALA A 98 -10.86 -2.87 -7.50
N THR A 99 -12.13 -2.72 -7.15
CA THR A 99 -12.55 -1.78 -6.09
C THR A 99 -12.05 -2.21 -4.71
N GLY A 100 -12.06 -3.53 -4.42
CA GLY A 100 -11.57 -4.07 -3.17
C GLY A 100 -12.06 -3.28 -1.94
N VAL A 101 -11.12 -2.79 -1.16
CA VAL A 101 -11.35 -1.94 0.02
C VAL A 101 -11.08 -0.46 -0.25
N ALA A 102 -10.90 -0.08 -1.51
CA ALA A 102 -10.51 1.26 -1.94
C ALA A 102 -11.36 2.37 -1.31
N LYS A 103 -12.69 2.22 -1.33
CA LYS A 103 -13.57 3.22 -0.70
C LYS A 103 -13.27 3.43 0.78
N GLY A 104 -13.04 2.35 1.54
CA GLY A 104 -12.73 2.47 2.97
C GLY A 104 -11.38 3.15 3.25
N ILE A 105 -10.43 3.01 2.34
CA ILE A 105 -9.13 3.68 2.41
C ILE A 105 -9.28 5.16 2.04
N LEU A 106 -9.96 5.46 0.93
CA LEU A 106 -10.20 6.82 0.43
C LEU A 106 -11.01 7.66 1.43
N ASP A 107 -12.03 7.09 2.08
CA ASP A 107 -12.82 7.78 3.10
C ASP A 107 -11.97 8.21 4.32
N LYS A 108 -10.78 7.64 4.48
CA LYS A 108 -9.90 7.86 5.63
C LYS A 108 -8.63 8.66 5.28
N ALA A 109 -8.26 8.70 4.02
CA ALA A 109 -7.03 9.36 3.57
C ALA A 109 -7.11 10.88 3.70
N ASP A 110 -5.98 11.49 4.07
CA ASP A 110 -5.83 12.94 4.07
C ASP A 110 -5.67 13.46 2.63
N VAL A 111 -4.99 12.66 1.78
CA VAL A 111 -4.70 12.96 0.36
C VAL A 111 -4.88 11.71 -0.49
#